data_e588dbbb172160e6a459fe377969fd02
#
_entry.id   e588dbbb172160e6a459fe377969fd02
#
_cell.length_a   1.000
_cell.length_b   1.000
_cell.length_c   1.000
_cell.angle_alpha   90.00
_cell.angle_beta   90.00
_cell.angle_gamma   90.00
#
_symmetry.space_group_name_H-M   'P 1'
#
loop_
_entity.id
_entity.type
_entity.pdbx_description
1 polymer ?
#
loop_
_entity_poly.entity_id
_entity_poly.type
_entity_poly.pdbx_seq_one_letter_code
_entity_poly.pdbx_strand_id
1 'polypeptide(L)'
;DSSKPDSQHEVEACGGKVIGSVPSLADGCCMEEEVVRYDGRSNEGERGEFTARRKLGYHHAREDGSQVRCDEHSGCDDHSTLEKPELIRRIRDAGIAGMGGAGFPTAVKLSVKPDVRIDTLILNGTECEPYITADDVLMRERAAEIISGAKILRQLIEPGETLIGIEDNKPEALAIMREAARGSDIEVVEFPTKYPSGGEKQLIEILTGKQVPSGGLPSDVGVICQNVGSAVAVYDAVVHGRPLISRITTVTGEGVREPQNFEVLLGTPMSYLLDKAGYEPQRNKRLIMGGPMMGFTVAQPDVPVVKTTNCLLAPTEQELPTPPPAQACIRCGMCAEACPASLLPQQLYWFSQGREFEKAEQHNLFDCIECGACSYVCPSNIPLVQYYRAAKAEVIQ
;
A
#
# COMPACT_ATOMS: atom_id res chain seq x y z
N ASP A 1 -5.76 56.76 -0.33
CA ASP A 1 -6.18 56.63 1.07
C ASP A 1 -6.65 55.24 1.38
N SER A 2 -6.08 54.70 2.45
CA SER A 2 -6.46 53.55 3.23
C SER A 2 -6.12 52.15 2.65
N SER A 3 -4.97 51.63 2.94
CA SER A 3 -4.58 50.62 3.99
C SER A 3 -5.54 49.42 4.11
N LYS A 4 -5.10 48.28 3.55
CA LYS A 4 -5.45 46.96 4.00
C LYS A 4 -4.38 46.45 4.95
N PRO A 5 -4.69 45.85 6.10
CA PRO A 5 -3.70 45.18 6.91
C PRO A 5 -3.45 43.76 6.36
N ASP A 6 -2.19 43.47 6.10
CA ASP A 6 -1.65 42.11 6.02
C ASP A 6 -1.85 41.44 7.39
N SER A 7 -2.62 40.38 7.42
CA SER A 7 -2.63 39.43 8.54
C SER A 7 -1.86 38.19 8.15
N GLN A 8 -0.53 38.31 8.12
CA GLN A 8 0.34 37.16 8.32
C GLN A 8 0.28 36.79 9.80
N HIS A 9 -0.53 35.83 10.16
CA HIS A 9 -0.37 35.14 11.44
C HIS A 9 0.75 34.10 11.26
N GLU A 10 1.94 34.48 11.69
CA GLU A 10 2.99 33.55 12.05
C GLU A 10 2.47 32.71 13.22
N VAL A 11 2.28 31.41 13.00
CA VAL A 11 2.07 30.45 14.06
C VAL A 11 3.44 30.15 14.64
N GLU A 12 3.78 30.78 15.76
CA GLU A 12 4.94 30.40 16.57
C GLU A 12 4.73 28.98 17.08
N ALA A 13 5.68 28.14 16.76
CA ALA A 13 5.69 26.72 17.08
C ALA A 13 5.94 26.49 18.56
N CYS A 14 5.10 25.72 19.21
CA CYS A 14 5.47 25.00 20.43
C CYS A 14 6.43 23.87 20.03
N GLY A 15 7.74 24.15 20.02
CA GLY A 15 8.83 23.18 20.13
C GLY A 15 9.01 22.07 19.07
N GLY A 16 8.21 22.00 18.03
CA GLY A 16 8.30 21.00 16.95
C GLY A 16 8.46 21.65 15.57
N LYS A 17 9.24 21.09 14.68
CA LYS A 17 9.34 21.55 13.30
C LYS A 17 8.01 21.33 12.57
N VAL A 18 7.35 22.43 12.20
CA VAL A 18 6.14 22.41 11.38
C VAL A 18 6.45 21.86 9.99
N ILE A 19 5.74 20.82 9.60
CA ILE A 19 5.85 20.16 8.31
C ILE A 19 4.55 20.41 7.54
N GLY A 20 4.50 21.51 6.78
CA GLY A 20 3.39 21.87 5.91
C GLY A 20 2.19 22.53 6.62
N SER A 21 1.55 23.48 5.94
CA SER A 21 0.31 24.09 6.43
C SER A 21 -0.86 23.11 6.24
N VAL A 22 -1.39 22.58 7.32
CA VAL A 22 -2.64 21.82 7.33
C VAL A 22 -3.81 22.80 7.34
N PRO A 23 -4.86 22.62 6.50
CA PRO A 23 -6.09 23.37 6.66
C PRO A 23 -6.66 23.11 8.06
N SER A 24 -6.97 24.16 8.82
CA SER A 24 -7.60 24.02 10.13
C SER A 24 -8.92 23.25 9.97
N LEU A 25 -9.00 22.08 10.58
CA LEU A 25 -10.28 21.42 10.79
C LEU A 25 -11.06 22.27 11.79
N ALA A 26 -12.34 22.50 11.52
CA ALA A 26 -13.21 23.44 12.24
C ALA A 26 -13.46 23.13 13.74
N ASP A 27 -12.85 22.10 14.29
CA ASP A 27 -13.09 21.61 15.65
C ASP A 27 -11.84 21.55 16.53
N GLY A 28 -10.85 22.41 16.33
CA GLY A 28 -9.79 22.68 17.34
C GLY A 28 -8.84 21.51 17.63
N CYS A 29 -8.69 20.54 16.75
CA CYS A 29 -7.74 19.44 16.90
C CYS A 29 -6.38 19.85 16.31
N CYS A 30 -5.40 20.17 17.15
CA CYS A 30 -4.02 20.35 16.72
C CYS A 30 -3.31 18.99 16.71
N MET A 31 -2.80 18.58 15.54
CA MET A 31 -1.88 17.45 15.44
C MET A 31 -0.45 17.97 15.46
N GLU A 32 0.38 17.44 16.36
CA GLU A 32 1.83 17.59 16.23
C GLU A 32 2.31 16.62 15.17
N GLU A 33 2.84 17.15 14.08
CA GLU A 33 3.38 16.38 12.96
C GLU A 33 4.83 16.02 13.22
N GLU A 34 5.11 14.75 13.40
CA GLU A 34 6.47 14.24 13.37
C GLU A 34 6.60 13.19 12.25
N VAL A 35 7.54 13.39 11.34
CA VAL A 35 7.93 12.36 10.37
C VAL A 35 8.79 11.34 11.10
N VAL A 36 8.25 10.17 11.34
CA VAL A 36 9.00 9.06 11.93
C VAL A 36 9.77 8.36 10.82
N ARG A 37 11.09 8.26 10.99
CA ARG A 37 11.95 7.51 10.08
C ARG A 37 11.99 6.07 10.53
N TYR A 38 11.69 5.15 9.62
CA TYR A 38 11.87 3.73 9.82
C TYR A 38 13.10 3.28 9.03
N ASP A 39 13.98 2.52 9.69
CA ASP A 39 15.20 2.02 9.05
C ASP A 39 14.84 0.91 8.05
N GLY A 40 15.04 1.19 6.76
CA GLY A 40 14.89 0.24 5.68
C GLY A 40 16.29 -0.14 5.17
N ARG A 41 16.69 -1.39 5.31
CA ARG A 41 17.95 -1.86 4.74
C ARG A 41 17.86 -1.91 3.23
N SER A 42 18.83 -1.29 2.57
CA SER A 42 19.25 -1.68 1.22
C SER A 42 19.86 -3.09 1.28
N ASN A 43 19.75 -3.87 0.21
CA ASN A 43 20.26 -5.25 0.10
C ASN A 43 21.78 -5.43 0.24
N GLU A 44 22.50 -4.48 0.80
CA GLU A 44 23.94 -4.57 1.09
C GLU A 44 24.19 -4.16 2.55
N GLY A 45 24.41 -5.16 3.35
CA GLY A 45 24.69 -5.34 4.75
C GLY A 45 25.53 -4.32 5.51
N GLU A 46 25.06 -3.14 5.85
CA GLU A 46 25.64 -2.34 6.94
C GLU A 46 24.55 -1.92 7.94
N ARG A 47 24.80 -2.23 9.22
CA ARG A 47 23.92 -1.94 10.35
C ARG A 47 24.13 -0.51 10.82
N GLY A 48 23.09 0.33 10.71
CA GLY A 48 22.97 1.54 11.51
C GLY A 48 21.86 1.36 12.54
N GLU A 49 22.19 1.29 13.82
CA GLU A 49 21.21 1.33 14.90
C GLU A 49 20.70 2.76 15.07
N PHE A 50 19.38 2.96 14.87
CA PHE A 50 18.70 4.14 15.37
C PHE A 50 17.43 3.72 16.10
N THR A 51 17.50 3.78 17.43
CA THR A 51 16.34 3.69 18.31
C THR A 51 15.76 5.10 18.49
N ALA A 52 14.65 5.41 17.82
CA ALA A 52 13.83 6.54 18.18
C ALA A 52 12.42 6.04 18.49
N ARG A 53 12.18 5.72 19.77
CA ARG A 53 10.82 5.58 20.27
C ARG A 53 10.30 6.99 20.53
N ARG A 54 9.31 7.45 19.73
CA ARG A 54 8.44 8.57 20.10
C ARG A 54 6.99 8.16 19.98
N LYS A 55 6.26 8.42 21.05
CA LYS A 55 4.83 8.21 21.17
C LYS A 55 4.11 9.36 20.47
N LEU A 56 3.28 9.05 19.48
CA LEU A 56 2.35 10.00 18.88
C LEU A 56 1.20 10.22 19.88
N GLY A 57 1.13 11.40 20.49
CA GLY A 57 0.00 11.85 21.29
C GLY A 57 -0.91 12.75 20.46
N TYR A 58 -2.22 12.50 20.43
CA TYR A 58 -3.19 13.46 19.94
C TYR A 58 -3.56 14.42 21.07
N HIS A 59 -3.50 15.73 20.79
CA HIS A 59 -3.92 16.75 21.72
C HIS A 59 -5.26 17.34 21.28
N HIS A 60 -6.28 17.26 22.11
CA HIS A 60 -7.48 18.08 21.97
C HIS A 60 -7.29 19.36 22.77
N ALA A 61 -7.36 20.52 22.10
CA ALA A 61 -7.46 21.80 22.79
C ALA A 61 -8.90 22.02 23.25
N ARG A 62 -9.09 22.38 24.53
CA ARG A 62 -10.39 22.85 25.05
C ARG A 62 -10.53 24.34 24.80
N GLU A 63 -11.76 24.83 24.77
CA GLU A 63 -12.07 26.27 24.63
C GLU A 63 -11.40 27.16 25.69
N ASP A 64 -10.97 26.58 26.81
CA ASP A 64 -10.25 27.24 27.90
C ASP A 64 -8.73 27.31 27.71
N GLY A 65 -8.22 26.82 26.58
CA GLY A 65 -6.78 26.81 26.25
C GLY A 65 -5.98 25.71 26.96
N SER A 66 -6.61 24.80 27.69
CA SER A 66 -5.93 23.67 28.32
C SER A 66 -5.71 22.54 27.33
N GLN A 67 -4.49 22.00 27.29
CA GLN A 67 -4.16 20.81 26.49
C GLN A 67 -4.58 19.54 27.20
N VAL A 68 -5.38 18.70 26.56
CA VAL A 68 -5.68 17.37 27.04
C VAL A 68 -4.71 16.41 26.34
N ARG A 69 -3.74 15.88 27.08
CA ARG A 69 -3.02 14.66 26.64
C ARG A 69 -4.01 13.51 26.68
N CYS A 70 -4.20 12.85 25.55
CA CYS A 70 -4.79 11.51 25.56
C CYS A 70 -3.73 10.57 26.12
N ASP A 71 -3.77 10.34 27.42
CA ASP A 71 -2.95 9.29 28.04
C ASP A 71 -3.33 7.94 27.44
N GLU A 72 -2.34 7.09 27.22
CA GLU A 72 -2.43 5.80 26.51
C GLU A 72 -3.45 4.81 27.09
N HIS A 73 -4.16 5.16 28.16
CA HIS A 73 -5.02 4.24 28.92
C HIS A 73 -6.46 4.72 29.14
N SER A 74 -6.85 5.92 28.70
CA SER A 74 -8.21 6.42 28.90
C SER A 74 -8.97 6.53 27.59
N GLY A 75 -9.40 5.40 27.04
CA GLY A 75 -10.28 5.37 25.86
C GLY A 75 -10.02 4.27 24.84
N CYS A 76 -9.28 3.22 25.19
CA CYS A 76 -9.30 2.00 24.40
C CYS A 76 -10.66 1.31 24.61
N ASP A 77 -11.59 1.52 23.68
CA ASP A 77 -12.81 0.73 23.66
C ASP A 77 -12.44 -0.75 23.58
N ASP A 78 -12.97 -1.55 24.49
CA ASP A 78 -12.88 -2.99 24.35
C ASP A 78 -13.68 -3.41 23.11
N HIS A 79 -12.98 -3.53 21.98
CA HIS A 79 -13.58 -3.85 20.69
C HIS A 79 -14.26 -5.22 20.68
N SER A 80 -13.93 -6.11 21.64
CA SER A 80 -14.53 -7.44 21.74
C SER A 80 -16.03 -7.39 22.00
N THR A 81 -16.52 -6.28 22.57
CA THR A 81 -17.94 -6.05 22.88
C THR A 81 -18.70 -5.34 21.77
N LEU A 82 -18.01 -4.85 20.72
CA LEU A 82 -18.63 -4.12 19.63
C LEU A 82 -19.34 -5.07 18.66
N GLU A 83 -20.56 -4.72 18.30
CA GLU A 83 -21.33 -5.44 17.29
C GLU A 83 -20.77 -5.21 15.87
N LYS A 84 -20.90 -6.21 14.98
CA LYS A 84 -20.41 -6.14 13.60
C LYS A 84 -20.80 -4.86 12.83
N PRO A 85 -22.06 -4.36 12.91
CA PRO A 85 -22.43 -3.11 12.22
C PRO A 85 -21.64 -1.90 12.71
N GLU A 86 -21.34 -1.82 14.00
CA GLU A 86 -20.55 -0.73 14.58
C GLU A 86 -19.10 -0.79 14.14
N LEU A 87 -18.50 -1.98 14.12
CA LEU A 87 -17.13 -2.18 13.61
C LEU A 87 -17.04 -1.74 12.13
N ILE A 88 -17.99 -2.17 11.28
CA ILE A 88 -18.03 -1.76 9.87
C ILE A 88 -18.22 -0.24 9.73
N ARG A 89 -19.04 0.36 10.59
CA ARG A 89 -19.24 1.81 10.60
C ARG A 89 -17.94 2.54 10.91
N ARG A 90 -17.21 2.16 11.97
CA ARG A 90 -15.92 2.77 12.35
C ARG A 90 -14.89 2.64 11.21
N ILE A 91 -14.79 1.48 10.57
CA ILE A 91 -13.89 1.24 9.43
C ILE A 91 -14.24 2.14 8.24
N ARG A 92 -15.55 2.32 7.98
CA ARG A 92 -16.04 3.18 6.89
C ARG A 92 -15.77 4.64 7.18
N ASP A 93 -16.13 5.11 8.38
CA ASP A 93 -16.00 6.51 8.80
C ASP A 93 -14.51 6.93 8.86
N ALA A 94 -13.62 6.01 9.22
CA ALA A 94 -12.18 6.21 9.17
C ALA A 94 -11.62 6.25 7.73
N GLY A 95 -12.42 6.00 6.71
CA GLY A 95 -12.02 6.07 5.31
C GLY A 95 -10.96 5.04 4.91
N ILE A 96 -10.96 3.85 5.53
CA ILE A 96 -9.92 2.84 5.27
C ILE A 96 -10.09 2.27 3.86
N ALA A 97 -8.98 2.30 3.11
CA ALA A 97 -8.86 1.71 1.78
C ALA A 97 -7.70 0.70 1.76
N GLY A 98 -7.71 -0.21 0.78
CA GLY A 98 -6.65 -1.18 0.59
C GLY A 98 -5.29 -0.52 0.37
N MET A 99 -4.33 -0.78 1.23
CA MET A 99 -3.01 -0.12 1.22
C MET A 99 -1.98 -0.84 0.35
N GLY A 100 -2.31 -2.01 -0.19
CA GLY A 100 -1.45 -2.77 -1.10
C GLY A 100 -1.43 -2.29 -2.57
N GLY A 101 -1.98 -1.09 -2.86
CA GLY A 101 -1.93 -0.47 -4.19
C GLY A 101 -3.29 -0.23 -4.85
N ALA A 102 -4.25 -1.15 -4.76
CA ALA A 102 -5.53 -1.04 -5.47
C ALA A 102 -6.50 0.01 -4.87
N GLY A 103 -6.33 0.38 -3.60
CA GLY A 103 -7.15 1.42 -2.95
C GLY A 103 -8.63 1.08 -2.76
N PHE A 104 -9.02 -0.21 -2.83
CA PHE A 104 -10.42 -0.60 -2.70
C PHE A 104 -10.94 -0.36 -1.27
N PRO A 105 -12.15 0.21 -1.10
CA PRO A 105 -12.70 0.52 0.23
C PRO A 105 -12.83 -0.72 1.12
N THR A 106 -12.13 -0.73 2.26
CA THR A 106 -12.07 -1.88 3.16
C THR A 106 -13.44 -2.26 3.72
N ALA A 107 -14.26 -1.27 4.12
CA ALA A 107 -15.60 -1.54 4.63
C ALA A 107 -16.51 -2.24 3.60
N VAL A 108 -16.36 -1.94 2.31
CA VAL A 108 -17.11 -2.61 1.22
C VAL A 108 -16.65 -4.07 1.11
N LYS A 109 -15.34 -4.31 1.11
CA LYS A 109 -14.75 -5.65 1.04
C LYS A 109 -15.17 -6.55 2.20
N LEU A 110 -15.35 -5.97 3.39
CA LEU A 110 -15.78 -6.66 4.61
C LEU A 110 -17.30 -6.84 4.72
N SER A 111 -18.10 -6.12 3.90
CA SER A 111 -19.55 -6.24 3.87
C SER A 111 -19.96 -7.43 3.01
N VAL A 112 -19.65 -8.63 3.48
CA VAL A 112 -19.97 -9.89 2.79
C VAL A 112 -21.49 -10.15 2.85
N LYS A 113 -22.05 -10.70 1.77
CA LYS A 113 -23.46 -11.08 1.72
C LYS A 113 -23.75 -12.17 2.77
N PRO A 114 -24.95 -12.18 3.38
CA PRO A 114 -25.27 -13.13 4.48
C PRO A 114 -25.20 -14.61 4.10
N ASP A 115 -25.36 -14.93 2.82
CA ASP A 115 -25.33 -16.28 2.25
C ASP A 115 -23.91 -16.74 1.85
N VAL A 116 -22.91 -15.85 1.92
CA VAL A 116 -21.52 -16.15 1.60
C VAL A 116 -20.75 -16.45 2.88
N ARG A 117 -20.25 -17.68 3.00
CA ARG A 117 -19.36 -18.07 4.08
C ARG A 117 -17.92 -17.79 3.69
N ILE A 118 -17.18 -17.17 4.60
CA ILE A 118 -15.73 -16.98 4.46
C ILE A 118 -15.03 -18.02 5.32
N ASP A 119 -14.25 -18.89 4.67
CA ASP A 119 -13.48 -19.93 5.35
C ASP A 119 -12.11 -19.40 5.78
N THR A 120 -11.48 -18.54 4.95
CA THR A 120 -10.11 -18.09 5.15
C THR A 120 -10.00 -16.56 5.10
N LEU A 121 -9.38 -15.97 6.12
CA LEU A 121 -8.89 -14.60 6.10
C LEU A 121 -7.39 -14.62 5.81
N ILE A 122 -6.95 -13.92 4.77
CA ILE A 122 -5.54 -13.75 4.45
C ILE A 122 -5.11 -12.31 4.72
N LEU A 123 -4.03 -12.12 5.49
CA LEU A 123 -3.30 -10.88 5.53
C LEU A 123 -2.10 -10.96 4.58
N ASN A 124 -2.06 -10.05 3.62
CA ASN A 124 -1.02 -9.96 2.61
C ASN A 124 0.13 -9.10 3.13
N GLY A 125 1.22 -9.74 3.56
CA GLY A 125 2.50 -9.16 3.91
C GLY A 125 3.60 -9.47 2.88
N THR A 126 3.21 -9.81 1.66
CA THR A 126 4.14 -10.27 0.61
C THR A 126 5.09 -9.17 0.15
N GLU A 127 4.54 -8.00 -0.24
CA GLU A 127 5.32 -6.86 -0.77
C GLU A 127 6.35 -7.29 -1.83
N CYS A 128 5.84 -7.93 -2.91
CA CYS A 128 6.68 -8.52 -3.96
C CYS A 128 7.21 -7.51 -4.99
N GLU A 129 6.71 -6.28 -4.99
CA GLU A 129 7.17 -5.23 -5.91
C GLU A 129 8.60 -4.81 -5.54
N PRO A 130 9.57 -4.84 -6.48
CA PRO A 130 10.95 -4.45 -6.18
C PRO A 130 11.05 -3.01 -5.65
N TYR A 131 12.05 -2.75 -4.81
CA TYR A 131 12.35 -1.48 -4.16
C TYR A 131 11.42 -1.06 -3.02
N ILE A 132 10.24 -1.64 -2.88
CA ILE A 132 9.29 -1.27 -1.82
C ILE A 132 9.62 -2.04 -0.55
N THR A 133 9.62 -1.34 0.59
CA THR A 133 9.89 -1.89 1.93
C THR A 133 8.92 -1.36 2.99
N ALA A 134 7.82 -0.74 2.57
CA ALA A 134 6.85 -0.13 3.45
C ALA A 134 6.13 -1.15 4.36
N ASP A 135 5.71 -2.29 3.79
CA ASP A 135 5.04 -3.35 4.54
C ASP A 135 6.04 -4.18 5.35
N ASP A 136 7.27 -4.41 4.86
CA ASP A 136 8.34 -5.06 5.61
C ASP A 136 8.66 -4.29 6.89
N VAL A 137 8.88 -2.97 6.79
CA VAL A 137 9.12 -2.11 7.96
C VAL A 137 7.91 -2.12 8.89
N LEU A 138 6.69 -2.02 8.36
CA LEU A 138 5.47 -2.06 9.16
C LEU A 138 5.36 -3.36 9.95
N MET A 139 5.64 -4.51 9.34
CA MET A 139 5.63 -5.82 10.00
C MET A 139 6.69 -5.92 11.10
N ARG A 140 7.85 -5.30 10.91
CA ARG A 140 8.91 -5.28 11.93
C ARG A 140 8.60 -4.36 13.10
N GLU A 141 8.05 -3.17 12.83
CA GLU A 141 7.87 -2.12 13.84
C GLU A 141 6.50 -2.18 14.55
N ARG A 142 5.44 -2.64 13.83
CA ARG A 142 4.05 -2.61 14.30
C ARG A 142 3.36 -3.98 14.26
N ALA A 143 4.10 -5.07 14.48
CA ALA A 143 3.58 -6.44 14.43
C ALA A 143 2.39 -6.68 15.37
N ALA A 144 2.45 -6.18 16.60
CA ALA A 144 1.37 -6.34 17.59
C ALA A 144 0.07 -5.69 17.11
N GLU A 145 0.16 -4.56 16.42
CA GLU A 145 -1.00 -3.84 15.87
C GLU A 145 -1.58 -4.55 14.65
N ILE A 146 -0.72 -5.17 13.81
CA ILE A 146 -1.17 -6.03 12.71
C ILE A 146 -1.98 -7.20 13.25
N ILE A 147 -1.48 -7.88 14.30
CA ILE A 147 -2.19 -9.00 14.94
C ILE A 147 -3.50 -8.54 15.58
N SER A 148 -3.51 -7.37 16.22
CA SER A 148 -4.74 -6.80 16.80
C SER A 148 -5.76 -6.45 15.72
N GLY A 149 -5.33 -5.84 14.62
CA GLY A 149 -6.18 -5.60 13.45
C GLY A 149 -6.73 -6.89 12.83
N ALA A 150 -5.88 -7.93 12.74
CA ALA A 150 -6.32 -9.26 12.29
C ALA A 150 -7.41 -9.86 13.19
N LYS A 151 -7.31 -9.70 14.52
CA LYS A 151 -8.34 -10.15 15.47
C LYS A 151 -9.67 -9.41 15.28
N ILE A 152 -9.63 -8.09 15.01
CA ILE A 152 -10.84 -7.31 14.70
C ILE A 152 -11.47 -7.79 13.38
N LEU A 153 -10.66 -8.03 12.36
CA LEU A 153 -11.13 -8.58 11.09
C LEU A 153 -11.74 -9.98 11.28
N ARG A 154 -11.13 -10.84 12.11
CA ARG A 154 -11.70 -12.15 12.48
C ARG A 154 -13.06 -12.02 13.16
N GLN A 155 -13.22 -11.09 14.09
CA GLN A 155 -14.52 -10.83 14.76
C GLN A 155 -15.61 -10.44 13.77
N LEU A 156 -15.25 -9.68 12.72
CA LEU A 156 -16.19 -9.28 11.66
C LEU A 156 -16.60 -10.44 10.76
N ILE A 157 -15.63 -11.23 10.31
CA ILE A 157 -15.78 -12.19 9.21
C ILE A 157 -16.09 -13.58 9.75
N GLU A 158 -15.61 -13.93 10.95
CA GLU A 158 -15.68 -15.25 11.59
C GLU A 158 -15.13 -16.37 10.67
N PRO A 159 -13.90 -16.22 10.17
CA PRO A 159 -13.29 -17.21 9.28
C PRO A 159 -12.92 -18.48 10.07
N GLY A 160 -12.85 -19.61 9.38
CA GLY A 160 -12.33 -20.85 9.94
C GLY A 160 -10.84 -20.81 10.25
N GLU A 161 -10.08 -20.09 9.44
CA GLU A 161 -8.63 -19.89 9.59
C GLU A 161 -8.19 -18.48 9.25
N THR A 162 -7.02 -18.08 9.74
CA THR A 162 -6.42 -16.78 9.42
C THR A 162 -4.93 -16.95 9.14
N LEU A 163 -4.51 -16.55 7.94
CA LEU A 163 -3.15 -16.70 7.45
C LEU A 163 -2.52 -15.33 7.22
N ILE A 164 -1.23 -15.19 7.53
CA ILE A 164 -0.42 -14.04 7.14
C ILE A 164 0.64 -14.56 6.18
N GLY A 165 0.57 -14.19 4.91
CA GLY A 165 1.53 -14.60 3.89
C GLY A 165 2.71 -13.63 3.82
N ILE A 166 3.94 -14.13 3.95
CA ILE A 166 5.18 -13.37 3.90
C ILE A 166 6.20 -14.12 3.05
N GLU A 167 6.92 -13.42 2.16
CA GLU A 167 7.99 -14.02 1.37
C GLU A 167 9.25 -14.30 2.19
N ASP A 168 10.01 -15.33 1.79
CA ASP A 168 11.26 -15.79 2.45
C ASP A 168 12.40 -14.76 2.41
N ASN A 169 12.31 -13.73 1.58
CA ASN A 169 13.25 -12.61 1.53
C ASN A 169 13.10 -11.61 2.70
N LYS A 170 12.17 -11.83 3.63
CA LYS A 170 11.88 -10.97 4.79
C LYS A 170 12.08 -11.70 6.12
N PRO A 171 13.29 -12.24 6.42
CA PRO A 171 13.50 -13.12 7.58
C PRO A 171 13.25 -12.42 8.93
N GLU A 172 13.52 -11.12 9.04
CA GLU A 172 13.27 -10.37 10.27
C GLU A 172 11.76 -10.17 10.50
N ALA A 173 11.02 -9.77 9.47
CA ALA A 173 9.57 -9.65 9.55
C ALA A 173 8.90 -10.99 9.88
N LEU A 174 9.35 -12.09 9.26
CA LEU A 174 8.88 -13.45 9.56
C LEU A 174 9.08 -13.80 11.03
N ALA A 175 10.27 -13.56 11.60
CA ALA A 175 10.58 -13.87 12.99
C ALA A 175 9.70 -13.05 13.95
N ILE A 176 9.58 -11.74 13.71
CA ILE A 176 8.80 -10.83 14.56
C ILE A 176 7.30 -11.12 14.45
N MET A 177 6.78 -11.35 13.25
CA MET A 177 5.36 -11.68 13.05
C MET A 177 4.99 -13.03 13.66
N ARG A 178 5.85 -14.05 13.56
CA ARG A 178 5.65 -15.35 14.23
C ARG A 178 5.62 -15.21 15.75
N GLU A 179 6.50 -14.36 16.33
CA GLU A 179 6.49 -14.07 17.75
C GLU A 179 5.21 -13.33 18.17
N ALA A 180 4.81 -12.30 17.43
CA ALA A 180 3.61 -11.52 17.71
C ALA A 180 2.31 -12.36 17.56
N ALA A 181 2.30 -13.34 16.68
CA ALA A 181 1.18 -14.24 16.46
C ALA A 181 1.11 -15.38 17.52
N ARG A 182 2.16 -15.55 18.35
CA ARG A 182 2.23 -16.65 19.32
C ARG A 182 1.05 -16.63 20.29
N GLY A 183 0.38 -17.77 20.44
CA GLY A 183 -0.80 -17.92 21.31
C GLY A 183 -2.09 -17.33 20.73
N SER A 184 -2.09 -16.96 19.47
CA SER A 184 -3.28 -16.61 18.69
C SER A 184 -3.61 -17.70 17.66
N ASP A 185 -4.84 -17.70 17.15
CA ASP A 185 -5.25 -18.58 16.03
C ASP A 185 -4.89 -17.97 14.67
N ILE A 186 -3.72 -17.34 14.55
CA ILE A 186 -3.22 -16.71 13.34
C ILE A 186 -1.92 -17.39 12.95
N GLU A 187 -1.87 -17.93 11.75
CA GLU A 187 -0.70 -18.63 11.22
C GLU A 187 0.10 -17.69 10.30
N VAL A 188 1.43 -17.64 10.51
CA VAL A 188 2.37 -16.92 9.64
C VAL A 188 3.00 -17.92 8.69
N VAL A 189 2.62 -17.82 7.41
CA VAL A 189 3.05 -18.73 6.33
C VAL A 189 4.17 -18.08 5.53
N GLU A 190 5.32 -18.74 5.50
CA GLU A 190 6.45 -18.40 4.66
C GLU A 190 6.36 -19.11 3.32
N PHE A 191 6.66 -18.42 2.24
CA PHE A 191 6.72 -19.00 0.90
C PHE A 191 7.80 -18.33 0.05
N PRO A 192 8.29 -19.00 -1.03
CA PRO A 192 9.38 -18.49 -1.84
C PRO A 192 9.05 -17.16 -2.53
N THR A 193 10.03 -16.25 -2.53
CA THR A 193 9.95 -14.98 -3.26
C THR A 193 9.80 -15.22 -4.76
N LYS A 194 8.70 -14.75 -5.33
CA LYS A 194 8.43 -14.83 -6.76
C LYS A 194 7.44 -13.74 -7.19
N TYR A 195 7.89 -12.83 -8.04
CA TYR A 195 7.00 -11.80 -8.57
C TYR A 195 5.98 -12.38 -9.58
N PRO A 196 4.68 -12.07 -9.52
CA PRO A 196 3.98 -11.20 -8.56
C PRO A 196 3.14 -12.00 -7.52
N SER A 197 3.77 -12.74 -6.64
CA SER A 197 3.12 -13.52 -5.57
C SER A 197 2.17 -12.69 -4.68
N GLY A 198 2.42 -11.37 -4.54
CA GLY A 198 1.59 -10.42 -3.80
C GLY A 198 0.29 -10.02 -4.48
N GLY A 199 0.06 -10.43 -5.72
CA GLY A 199 -1.25 -10.30 -6.36
C GLY A 199 -2.31 -11.08 -5.57
N GLU A 200 -3.48 -10.48 -5.30
CA GLU A 200 -4.49 -11.08 -4.43
C GLU A 200 -4.88 -12.51 -4.85
N LYS A 201 -5.19 -12.72 -6.14
CA LYS A 201 -5.58 -14.05 -6.66
C LYS A 201 -4.41 -15.06 -6.61
N GLN A 202 -3.18 -14.60 -6.86
CA GLN A 202 -1.96 -15.41 -6.78
C GLN A 202 -1.67 -15.83 -5.35
N LEU A 203 -1.76 -14.91 -4.40
CA LEU A 203 -1.54 -15.21 -2.99
C LEU A 203 -2.57 -16.19 -2.44
N ILE A 204 -3.84 -16.05 -2.83
CA ILE A 204 -4.90 -16.99 -2.46
C ILE A 204 -4.55 -18.40 -2.94
N GLU A 205 -4.12 -18.56 -4.18
CA GLU A 205 -3.73 -19.86 -4.73
C GLU A 205 -2.50 -20.44 -4.02
N ILE A 206 -1.48 -19.60 -3.74
CA ILE A 206 -0.27 -20.02 -3.02
C ILE A 206 -0.61 -20.55 -1.62
N LEU A 207 -1.45 -19.85 -0.87
CA LEU A 207 -1.72 -20.17 0.53
C LEU A 207 -2.82 -21.23 0.72
N THR A 208 -3.78 -21.32 -0.20
CA THR A 208 -4.98 -22.16 -0.02
C THR A 208 -5.17 -23.22 -1.10
N GLY A 209 -4.44 -23.15 -2.21
CA GLY A 209 -4.67 -23.96 -3.40
C GLY A 209 -5.97 -23.64 -4.16
N LYS A 210 -6.76 -22.66 -3.70
CA LYS A 210 -8.01 -22.26 -4.34
C LYS A 210 -7.74 -21.26 -5.45
N GLN A 211 -8.38 -21.45 -6.60
CA GLN A 211 -8.31 -20.52 -7.73
C GLN A 211 -9.57 -19.65 -7.80
N VAL A 212 -9.38 -18.33 -7.79
CA VAL A 212 -10.49 -17.39 -8.01
C VAL A 212 -10.86 -17.39 -9.49
N PRO A 213 -12.11 -17.72 -9.86
CA PRO A 213 -12.49 -17.84 -11.26
C PRO A 213 -12.39 -16.50 -12.01
N SER A 214 -12.38 -16.58 -13.35
CA SER A 214 -12.45 -15.40 -14.22
C SER A 214 -13.72 -14.60 -13.93
N GLY A 215 -13.57 -13.27 -13.77
CA GLY A 215 -14.66 -12.38 -13.39
C GLY A 215 -15.16 -12.54 -11.95
N GLY A 216 -14.68 -13.55 -11.20
CA GLY A 216 -15.06 -13.82 -9.82
C GLY A 216 -14.28 -13.01 -8.80
N LEU A 217 -14.81 -12.98 -7.56
CA LEU A 217 -14.23 -12.34 -6.40
C LEU A 217 -13.61 -13.39 -5.46
N PRO A 218 -12.63 -13.03 -4.61
CA PRO A 218 -12.11 -13.91 -3.58
C PRO A 218 -13.17 -14.52 -2.67
N SER A 219 -14.24 -13.78 -2.37
CA SER A 219 -15.38 -14.26 -1.59
C SER A 219 -16.11 -15.42 -2.22
N ASP A 220 -16.07 -15.57 -3.56
CA ASP A 220 -16.73 -16.69 -4.27
C ASP A 220 -16.06 -18.05 -3.99
N VAL A 221 -14.80 -18.00 -3.55
CA VAL A 221 -14.04 -19.17 -3.09
C VAL A 221 -13.86 -19.21 -1.57
N GLY A 222 -14.66 -18.42 -0.84
CA GLY A 222 -14.66 -18.37 0.62
C GLY A 222 -13.43 -17.68 1.23
N VAL A 223 -12.80 -16.73 0.54
CA VAL A 223 -11.58 -16.05 1.00
C VAL A 223 -11.78 -14.54 1.03
N ILE A 224 -11.25 -13.90 2.06
CA ILE A 224 -11.01 -12.45 2.08
C ILE A 224 -9.52 -12.21 2.28
N CYS A 225 -8.94 -11.33 1.46
CA CYS A 225 -7.55 -10.93 1.56
C CYS A 225 -7.46 -9.43 1.88
N GLN A 226 -6.63 -9.06 2.87
CA GLN A 226 -6.35 -7.68 3.27
C GLN A 226 -4.85 -7.45 3.34
N ASN A 227 -4.37 -6.24 3.00
CA ASN A 227 -2.97 -5.88 3.21
C ASN A 227 -2.67 -5.67 4.71
N VAL A 228 -1.43 -5.95 5.15
CA VAL A 228 -1.01 -5.75 6.56
C VAL A 228 -1.18 -4.31 7.04
N GLY A 229 -0.92 -3.31 6.19
CA GLY A 229 -1.16 -1.90 6.51
C GLY A 229 -2.64 -1.58 6.70
N SER A 230 -3.53 -2.21 5.91
CA SER A 230 -4.97 -2.07 6.12
C SER A 230 -5.42 -2.67 7.46
N ALA A 231 -4.78 -3.75 7.93
CA ALA A 231 -5.06 -4.33 9.24
C ALA A 231 -4.67 -3.36 10.38
N VAL A 232 -3.50 -2.71 10.27
CA VAL A 232 -3.09 -1.66 11.23
C VAL A 232 -4.08 -0.50 11.21
N ALA A 233 -4.49 -0.03 10.04
CA ALA A 233 -5.47 1.04 9.93
C ALA A 233 -6.83 0.67 10.55
N VAL A 234 -7.26 -0.59 10.44
CA VAL A 234 -8.47 -1.11 11.11
C VAL A 234 -8.30 -1.07 12.63
N TYR A 235 -7.14 -1.49 13.15
CA TYR A 235 -6.82 -1.40 14.57
C TYR A 235 -6.89 0.05 15.05
N ASP A 236 -6.19 0.96 14.38
CA ASP A 236 -6.18 2.39 14.72
C ASP A 236 -7.59 3.00 14.72
N ALA A 237 -8.42 2.67 13.75
CA ALA A 237 -9.79 3.17 13.65
C ALA A 237 -10.71 2.64 14.75
N VAL A 238 -10.64 1.35 15.05
CA VAL A 238 -11.57 0.69 15.96
C VAL A 238 -11.19 0.94 17.42
N VAL A 239 -9.89 0.85 17.75
CA VAL A 239 -9.40 0.94 19.13
C VAL A 239 -9.10 2.39 19.52
N HIS A 240 -8.55 3.18 18.61
CA HIS A 240 -8.11 4.54 18.89
C HIS A 240 -8.98 5.63 18.27
N GLY A 241 -10.00 5.26 17.47
CA GLY A 241 -10.85 6.23 16.77
C GLY A 241 -10.09 7.06 15.71
N ARG A 242 -8.92 6.61 15.25
CA ARG A 242 -8.06 7.34 14.32
C ARG A 242 -8.47 7.08 12.87
N PRO A 243 -8.77 8.12 12.07
CA PRO A 243 -9.01 7.95 10.64
C PRO A 243 -7.71 7.63 9.89
N LEU A 244 -7.84 7.05 8.68
CA LEU A 244 -6.69 6.79 7.81
C LEU A 244 -6.21 8.11 7.18
N ILE A 245 -5.32 8.81 7.85
CA ILE A 245 -4.73 10.09 7.43
C ILE A 245 -3.23 10.02 7.18
N SER A 246 -2.57 8.90 7.54
CA SER A 246 -1.15 8.67 7.28
C SER A 246 -0.92 7.29 6.69
N ARG A 247 0.27 7.09 6.11
CA ARG A 247 0.73 5.79 5.66
C ARG A 247 2.25 5.74 5.64
N ILE A 248 2.82 4.53 5.63
CA ILE A 248 4.23 4.33 5.35
C ILE A 248 4.45 4.37 3.83
N THR A 249 5.45 5.15 3.40
CA THR A 249 5.85 5.31 2.01
C THR A 249 7.36 5.17 1.91
N THR A 250 7.82 4.29 1.04
CA THR A 250 9.24 4.12 0.72
C THR A 250 9.70 5.23 -0.23
N VAL A 251 10.85 5.85 0.06
CA VAL A 251 11.54 6.75 -0.88
C VAL A 251 12.89 6.15 -1.18
N THR A 252 13.17 5.82 -2.44
CA THR A 252 14.33 5.02 -2.83
C THR A 252 14.78 5.27 -4.27
N GLY A 253 15.84 4.55 -4.67
CA GLY A 253 16.53 4.66 -5.95
C GLY A 253 17.84 5.41 -5.83
N GLU A 254 18.76 5.19 -6.77
CA GLU A 254 20.08 5.87 -6.77
C GLU A 254 20.02 7.38 -6.98
N GLY A 255 18.86 7.92 -7.33
CA GLY A 255 18.58 9.36 -7.43
C GLY A 255 18.33 10.05 -6.09
N VAL A 256 18.29 9.31 -4.98
CA VAL A 256 18.23 9.85 -3.61
C VAL A 256 19.46 9.42 -2.82
N ARG A 257 19.94 10.29 -1.93
CA ARG A 257 21.14 10.01 -1.11
C ARG A 257 20.87 9.13 0.10
N GLU A 258 19.67 9.27 0.67
CA GLU A 258 19.27 8.59 1.89
C GLU A 258 17.95 7.84 1.68
N PRO A 259 17.96 6.66 1.02
CA PRO A 259 16.77 5.84 0.86
C PRO A 259 16.19 5.46 2.22
N GLN A 260 14.88 5.66 2.42
CA GLN A 260 14.24 5.39 3.70
C GLN A 260 12.72 5.27 3.58
N ASN A 261 12.09 4.77 4.63
CA ASN A 261 10.65 4.77 4.78
C ASN A 261 10.20 5.94 5.66
N PHE A 262 9.09 6.56 5.28
CA PHE A 262 8.46 7.65 6.03
C PHE A 262 7.05 7.24 6.43
N GLU A 263 6.66 7.49 7.66
CA GLU A 263 5.25 7.67 7.96
C GLU A 263 4.87 9.09 7.56
N VAL A 264 3.94 9.22 6.61
CA VAL A 264 3.62 10.48 5.96
C VAL A 264 2.12 10.74 5.97
N LEU A 265 1.74 11.98 6.24
CA LEU A 265 0.35 12.41 6.14
C LEU A 265 -0.12 12.42 4.69
N LEU A 266 -1.36 12.01 4.47
CA LEU A 266 -2.00 12.14 3.16
C LEU A 266 -2.13 13.63 2.81
N GLY A 267 -1.83 13.95 1.55
CA GLY A 267 -1.79 15.34 1.09
C GLY A 267 -0.41 15.99 1.15
N THR A 268 0.58 15.39 1.82
CA THR A 268 1.96 15.89 1.81
C THR A 268 2.50 15.85 0.38
N PRO A 269 3.08 16.94 -0.14
CA PRO A 269 3.72 16.94 -1.46
C PRO A 269 4.86 15.92 -1.52
N MET A 270 4.94 15.16 -2.62
CA MET A 270 6.05 14.20 -2.83
C MET A 270 7.41 14.88 -2.85
N SER A 271 7.49 16.13 -3.35
CA SER A 271 8.71 16.96 -3.31
C SER A 271 9.29 17.07 -1.90
N TYR A 272 8.43 17.22 -0.89
CA TYR A 272 8.90 17.28 0.51
C TYR A 272 9.63 16.00 0.95
N LEU A 273 9.08 14.82 0.63
CA LEU A 273 9.70 13.54 0.97
C LEU A 273 11.02 13.35 0.21
N LEU A 274 11.03 13.72 -1.08
CA LEU A 274 12.21 13.68 -1.92
C LEU A 274 13.33 14.57 -1.38
N ASP A 275 13.02 15.80 -0.95
CA ASP A 275 13.97 16.71 -0.34
C ASP A 275 14.56 16.11 0.96
N LYS A 276 13.71 15.49 1.79
CA LYS A 276 14.15 14.81 3.02
C LYS A 276 15.05 13.61 2.76
N ALA A 277 14.84 12.89 1.65
CA ALA A 277 15.67 11.78 1.22
C ALA A 277 16.92 12.23 0.43
N GLY A 278 17.13 13.54 0.26
CA GLY A 278 18.28 14.08 -0.46
C GLY A 278 18.21 13.80 -1.96
N TYR A 279 17.06 14.03 -2.58
CA TYR A 279 16.83 13.83 -4.01
C TYR A 279 17.75 14.70 -4.88
N GLU A 280 18.32 14.08 -5.91
CA GLU A 280 19.24 14.68 -6.87
C GLU A 280 18.63 14.69 -8.29
N PRO A 281 17.84 15.73 -8.66
CA PRO A 281 17.11 15.78 -9.92
C PRO A 281 18.00 15.59 -11.16
N GLN A 282 19.26 16.03 -11.09
CA GLN A 282 20.22 15.93 -12.20
C GLN A 282 20.66 14.48 -12.47
N ARG A 283 20.53 13.58 -11.52
CA ARG A 283 20.85 12.13 -11.65
C ARG A 283 19.63 11.33 -12.09
N ASN A 284 18.43 11.87 -11.87
CA ASN A 284 17.17 11.20 -12.12
C ASN A 284 16.53 11.70 -13.41
N LYS A 285 16.07 10.80 -14.28
CA LYS A 285 15.34 11.15 -15.50
C LYS A 285 13.83 10.96 -15.38
N ARG A 286 13.38 10.20 -14.41
CA ARG A 286 11.96 9.90 -14.20
C ARG A 286 11.70 9.59 -12.74
N LEU A 287 10.69 10.22 -12.18
CA LEU A 287 10.16 9.88 -10.86
C LEU A 287 9.00 8.92 -11.03
N ILE A 288 8.98 7.81 -10.28
CA ILE A 288 7.95 6.79 -10.35
C ILE A 288 7.22 6.76 -9.01
N MET A 289 5.89 6.86 -9.05
CA MET A 289 5.02 6.55 -7.92
C MET A 289 4.66 5.06 -7.96
N GLY A 290 5.03 4.31 -6.93
CA GLY A 290 5.02 2.86 -6.90
C GLY A 290 6.37 2.26 -7.27
N GLY A 291 6.39 0.95 -7.55
CA GLY A 291 7.60 0.25 -7.97
C GLY A 291 7.84 0.26 -9.48
N PRO A 292 8.92 -0.38 -9.95
CA PRO A 292 9.31 -0.36 -11.35
C PRO A 292 8.37 -1.18 -12.25
N MET A 293 7.61 -2.12 -11.68
CA MET A 293 6.76 -3.04 -12.45
C MET A 293 5.33 -2.52 -12.63
N MET A 294 4.70 -2.03 -11.56
CA MET A 294 3.31 -1.60 -11.56
C MET A 294 3.13 -0.08 -11.43
N GLY A 295 4.17 0.64 -11.01
CA GLY A 295 4.13 2.09 -10.83
C GLY A 295 3.94 2.87 -12.12
N PHE A 296 3.84 4.18 -11.99
CA PHE A 296 3.73 5.09 -13.14
C PHE A 296 4.59 6.34 -12.92
N THR A 297 5.08 6.91 -14.02
CA THR A 297 5.91 8.09 -13.98
C THR A 297 5.09 9.32 -13.59
N VAL A 298 5.62 10.09 -12.64
CA VAL A 298 5.07 11.37 -12.20
C VAL A 298 5.79 12.50 -12.93
N ALA A 299 5.03 13.35 -13.60
CA ALA A 299 5.60 14.43 -14.41
C ALA A 299 6.23 15.55 -13.55
N GLN A 300 5.65 15.79 -12.37
CA GLN A 300 6.12 16.82 -11.43
C GLN A 300 6.03 16.30 -9.99
N PRO A 301 6.99 16.63 -9.11
CA PRO A 301 7.03 16.11 -7.75
C PRO A 301 6.06 16.79 -6.78
N ASP A 302 5.37 17.85 -7.17
CA ASP A 302 4.45 18.61 -6.31
C ASP A 302 3.05 18.00 -6.19
N VAL A 303 2.88 16.72 -6.62
CA VAL A 303 1.65 15.98 -6.40
C VAL A 303 1.60 15.44 -4.97
N PRO A 304 0.40 15.36 -4.36
CA PRO A 304 0.26 14.88 -2.98
C PRO A 304 0.42 13.37 -2.85
N VAL A 305 0.93 12.93 -1.70
CA VAL A 305 0.82 11.54 -1.25
C VAL A 305 -0.65 11.20 -1.03
N VAL A 306 -1.08 10.08 -1.58
CA VAL A 306 -2.44 9.55 -1.43
C VAL A 306 -2.43 8.17 -0.78
N LYS A 307 -3.59 7.62 -0.41
CA LYS A 307 -3.70 6.32 0.28
C LYS A 307 -2.98 5.17 -0.44
N THR A 308 -2.79 5.25 -1.75
CA THR A 308 -2.12 4.21 -2.56
C THR A 308 -0.64 4.50 -2.84
N THR A 309 -0.08 5.61 -2.37
CA THR A 309 1.33 5.98 -2.60
C THR A 309 2.25 5.20 -1.66
N ASN A 310 2.59 3.97 -2.01
CA ASN A 310 3.46 3.11 -1.19
C ASN A 310 4.96 3.32 -1.44
N CYS A 311 5.34 3.93 -2.57
CA CYS A 311 6.73 4.17 -2.92
C CYS A 311 6.89 5.39 -3.83
N LEU A 312 8.01 6.09 -3.66
CA LEU A 312 8.55 7.06 -4.59
C LEU A 312 9.93 6.55 -5.01
N LEU A 313 10.02 6.09 -6.25
CA LEU A 313 11.25 5.55 -6.82
C LEU A 313 11.88 6.57 -7.75
N ALA A 314 13.10 6.99 -7.42
CA ALA A 314 13.90 7.96 -8.17
C ALA A 314 15.15 7.27 -8.76
N PRO A 315 15.01 6.44 -9.81
CA PRO A 315 16.12 5.68 -10.35
C PRO A 315 17.03 6.57 -11.22
N THR A 316 18.30 6.21 -11.27
CA THR A 316 19.22 6.72 -12.29
C THR A 316 19.00 6.02 -13.64
N GLU A 317 19.57 6.56 -14.72
CA GLU A 317 19.53 5.88 -16.03
C GLU A 317 20.32 4.56 -16.02
N GLN A 318 21.33 4.43 -15.17
CA GLN A 318 22.12 3.21 -15.05
C GLN A 318 21.34 2.13 -14.29
N GLU A 319 20.64 2.52 -13.23
CA GLU A 319 19.85 1.61 -12.38
C GLU A 319 18.61 1.08 -13.11
N LEU A 320 17.89 1.95 -13.79
CA LEU A 320 16.69 1.59 -14.55
C LEU A 320 16.74 2.24 -15.93
N PRO A 321 17.43 1.62 -16.91
CA PRO A 321 17.62 2.20 -18.24
C PRO A 321 16.29 2.50 -18.94
N THR A 322 16.29 3.56 -19.73
CA THR A 322 15.16 3.83 -20.63
C THR A 322 15.09 2.71 -21.69
N PRO A 323 13.98 1.98 -21.79
CA PRO A 323 13.87 0.92 -22.78
C PRO A 323 14.07 1.46 -24.20
N PRO A 324 14.78 0.71 -25.07
CA PRO A 324 14.86 1.08 -26.47
C PRO A 324 13.48 1.05 -27.13
N PRO A 325 13.32 1.67 -28.31
CA PRO A 325 12.04 1.67 -29.03
C PRO A 325 11.52 0.25 -29.28
N ALA A 326 10.21 0.07 -29.13
CA ALA A 326 9.56 -1.20 -29.38
C ALA A 326 9.82 -1.70 -30.80
N GLN A 327 10.12 -3.00 -30.91
CA GLN A 327 10.32 -3.69 -32.19
C GLN A 327 9.11 -4.60 -32.48
N ALA A 328 9.05 -5.13 -33.70
CA ALA A 328 8.02 -6.08 -34.08
C ALA A 328 8.08 -7.33 -33.19
N CYS A 329 6.91 -7.88 -32.85
CA CYS A 329 6.80 -9.11 -32.07
C CYS A 329 7.43 -10.29 -32.85
N ILE A 330 8.39 -10.96 -32.24
CA ILE A 330 9.08 -12.13 -32.82
C ILE A 330 8.40 -13.47 -32.48
N ARG A 331 7.25 -13.44 -31.78
CA ARG A 331 6.45 -14.61 -31.39
C ARG A 331 7.20 -15.63 -30.52
N CYS A 332 8.10 -15.18 -29.65
CA CYS A 332 8.91 -16.07 -28.80
C CYS A 332 8.14 -16.78 -27.68
N GLY A 333 6.95 -16.30 -27.29
CA GLY A 333 6.13 -16.91 -26.23
C GLY A 333 6.48 -16.51 -24.79
N MET A 334 7.62 -15.88 -24.54
CA MET A 334 8.10 -15.55 -23.17
C MET A 334 7.08 -14.77 -22.34
N CYS A 335 6.30 -13.89 -22.96
CA CYS A 335 5.26 -13.13 -22.28
C CYS A 335 4.11 -14.02 -21.77
N ALA A 336 3.79 -15.10 -22.46
CA ALA A 336 2.78 -16.06 -22.01
C ALA A 336 3.29 -16.93 -20.86
N GLU A 337 4.56 -17.34 -20.90
CA GLU A 337 5.21 -18.10 -19.83
C GLU A 337 5.33 -17.27 -18.54
N ALA A 338 5.57 -15.96 -18.65
CA ALA A 338 5.68 -15.07 -17.51
C ALA A 338 4.32 -14.61 -16.94
N CYS A 339 3.21 -14.90 -17.60
CA CYS A 339 1.90 -14.40 -17.18
C CYS A 339 1.35 -15.18 -15.99
N PRO A 340 1.17 -14.56 -14.80
CA PRO A 340 0.67 -15.25 -13.61
C PRO A 340 -0.82 -15.61 -13.68
N ALA A 341 -1.55 -15.02 -14.64
CA ALA A 341 -2.95 -15.30 -14.90
C ALA A 341 -3.17 -16.23 -16.14
N SER A 342 -2.09 -16.86 -16.63
CA SER A 342 -2.11 -17.79 -17.78
C SER A 342 -2.79 -17.24 -19.04
N LEU A 343 -2.68 -15.90 -19.23
CA LEU A 343 -3.23 -15.23 -20.41
C LEU A 343 -2.31 -15.39 -21.62
N LEU A 344 -2.80 -14.93 -22.78
CA LEU A 344 -2.03 -14.83 -24.01
C LEU A 344 -1.69 -13.35 -24.30
N PRO A 345 -0.64 -12.78 -23.68
CA PRO A 345 -0.33 -11.36 -23.78
C PRO A 345 -0.13 -10.87 -25.22
N GLN A 346 0.47 -11.67 -26.11
CA GLN A 346 0.62 -11.28 -27.51
C GLN A 346 -0.71 -11.16 -28.25
N GLN A 347 -1.73 -11.97 -27.93
CA GLN A 347 -3.06 -11.86 -28.51
C GLN A 347 -3.78 -10.62 -28.00
N LEU A 348 -3.75 -10.40 -26.67
CA LEU A 348 -4.29 -9.20 -26.06
C LEU A 348 -3.66 -7.92 -26.62
N TYR A 349 -2.34 -7.94 -26.88
CA TYR A 349 -1.63 -6.83 -27.50
C TYR A 349 -2.19 -6.53 -28.89
N TRP A 350 -2.31 -7.54 -29.76
CA TRP A 350 -2.80 -7.34 -31.13
C TRP A 350 -4.24 -6.83 -31.16
N PHE A 351 -5.11 -7.38 -30.32
CA PHE A 351 -6.49 -6.91 -30.25
C PHE A 351 -6.58 -5.49 -29.69
N SER A 352 -5.82 -5.17 -28.65
CA SER A 352 -5.78 -3.84 -28.06
C SER A 352 -5.23 -2.80 -29.07
N GLN A 353 -4.14 -3.14 -29.76
CA GLN A 353 -3.53 -2.28 -30.78
C GLN A 353 -4.49 -2.08 -31.99
N GLY A 354 -5.18 -3.12 -32.40
CA GLY A 354 -6.16 -3.11 -33.49
C GLY A 354 -7.50 -2.49 -33.09
N ARG A 355 -7.69 -2.08 -31.81
CA ARG A 355 -8.96 -1.62 -31.24
C ARG A 355 -10.12 -2.64 -31.37
N GLU A 356 -9.77 -3.93 -31.39
CA GLU A 356 -10.71 -5.04 -31.42
C GLU A 356 -11.08 -5.43 -29.99
N PHE A 357 -11.72 -4.52 -29.25
CA PHE A 357 -11.92 -4.64 -27.80
C PHE A 357 -12.78 -5.83 -27.41
N GLU A 358 -13.83 -6.14 -28.17
CA GLU A 358 -14.67 -7.33 -27.95
C GLU A 358 -13.85 -8.64 -27.97
N LYS A 359 -12.87 -8.72 -28.89
CA LYS A 359 -11.95 -9.87 -28.93
C LYS A 359 -11.00 -9.88 -27.73
N ALA A 360 -10.54 -8.71 -27.30
CA ALA A 360 -9.69 -8.61 -26.10
C ALA A 360 -10.45 -9.10 -24.86
N GLU A 361 -11.75 -8.75 -24.70
CA GLU A 361 -12.60 -9.26 -23.61
C GLU A 361 -12.80 -10.78 -23.70
N GLN A 362 -13.08 -11.32 -24.89
CA GLN A 362 -13.19 -12.77 -25.13
C GLN A 362 -11.90 -13.53 -24.79
N HIS A 363 -10.76 -12.84 -24.75
CA HIS A 363 -9.45 -13.36 -24.33
C HIS A 363 -9.09 -12.97 -22.90
N ASN A 364 -10.10 -12.69 -22.06
CA ASN A 364 -9.98 -12.43 -20.64
C ASN A 364 -9.10 -11.20 -20.31
N LEU A 365 -9.26 -10.10 -21.06
CA LEU A 365 -8.54 -8.85 -20.80
C LEU A 365 -8.63 -8.40 -19.33
N PHE A 366 -9.80 -8.58 -18.70
CA PHE A 366 -10.04 -8.15 -17.31
C PHE A 366 -9.41 -9.08 -16.26
N ASP A 367 -8.95 -10.27 -16.61
CA ASP A 367 -8.16 -11.10 -15.70
C ASP A 367 -6.69 -10.68 -15.63
N CYS A 368 -6.25 -9.79 -16.53
CA CYS A 368 -4.93 -9.19 -16.45
C CYS A 368 -4.82 -8.30 -15.21
N ILE A 369 -3.91 -8.64 -14.28
CA ILE A 369 -3.62 -7.88 -13.06
C ILE A 369 -2.63 -6.72 -13.27
N GLU A 370 -2.21 -6.47 -14.52
CA GLU A 370 -1.33 -5.38 -14.92
C GLU A 370 0.06 -5.39 -14.22
N CYS A 371 0.51 -6.56 -13.82
CA CYS A 371 1.76 -6.74 -13.06
C CYS A 371 3.04 -6.39 -13.83
N GLY A 372 3.00 -6.21 -15.15
CA GLY A 372 4.18 -5.84 -15.94
C GLY A 372 5.11 -6.99 -16.33
N ALA A 373 4.97 -8.20 -15.76
CA ALA A 373 5.88 -9.32 -16.01
C ALA A 373 6.05 -9.64 -17.50
N CYS A 374 4.96 -9.63 -18.27
CA CYS A 374 5.01 -9.87 -19.73
C CYS A 374 5.77 -8.77 -20.50
N SER A 375 5.66 -7.51 -20.07
CA SER A 375 6.42 -6.39 -20.66
C SER A 375 7.92 -6.50 -20.32
N TYR A 376 8.21 -6.87 -19.07
CA TYR A 376 9.59 -7.02 -18.58
C TYR A 376 10.38 -8.07 -19.36
N VAL A 377 9.78 -9.23 -19.63
CA VAL A 377 10.46 -10.32 -20.35
C VAL A 377 10.44 -10.16 -21.88
N CYS A 378 9.81 -9.13 -22.42
CA CYS A 378 9.65 -8.95 -23.86
C CYS A 378 10.95 -8.51 -24.54
N PRO A 379 11.61 -9.37 -25.38
CA PRO A 379 12.85 -9.00 -26.03
C PRO A 379 12.68 -7.92 -27.12
N SER A 380 11.44 -7.71 -27.57
CA SER A 380 11.07 -6.65 -28.52
C SER A 380 10.65 -5.35 -27.84
N ASN A 381 10.80 -5.22 -26.52
CA ASN A 381 10.46 -4.03 -25.72
C ASN A 381 9.03 -3.50 -25.96
N ILE A 382 8.07 -4.38 -26.24
CA ILE A 382 6.68 -3.97 -26.47
C ILE A 382 6.06 -3.60 -25.12
N PRO A 383 5.48 -2.40 -24.95
CA PRO A 383 4.86 -1.97 -23.71
C PRO A 383 3.46 -2.58 -23.53
N LEU A 384 3.41 -3.92 -23.39
CA LEU A 384 2.20 -4.73 -23.44
C LEU A 384 1.13 -4.23 -22.46
N VAL A 385 1.51 -3.98 -21.20
CA VAL A 385 0.55 -3.57 -20.17
C VAL A 385 -0.06 -2.19 -20.46
N GLN A 386 0.66 -1.29 -21.11
CA GLN A 386 0.10 0.01 -21.50
C GLN A 386 -1.06 -0.13 -22.49
N TYR A 387 -0.94 -1.07 -23.43
CA TYR A 387 -2.03 -1.40 -24.35
C TYR A 387 -3.25 -1.98 -23.64
N TYR A 388 -3.03 -2.84 -22.62
CA TYR A 388 -4.14 -3.43 -21.87
C TYR A 388 -4.84 -2.40 -20.99
N ARG A 389 -4.09 -1.51 -20.32
CA ARG A 389 -4.66 -0.40 -19.57
C ARG A 389 -5.52 0.51 -20.45
N ALA A 390 -5.01 0.86 -21.63
CA ALA A 390 -5.77 1.65 -22.61
C ALA A 390 -7.03 0.91 -23.08
N ALA A 391 -6.90 -0.36 -23.45
CA ALA A 391 -8.04 -1.15 -23.90
C ALA A 391 -9.12 -1.32 -22.81
N LYS A 392 -8.73 -1.59 -21.57
CA LYS A 392 -9.67 -1.64 -20.43
C LYS A 392 -10.41 -0.32 -20.23
N ALA A 393 -9.69 0.80 -20.30
CA ALA A 393 -10.30 2.12 -20.16
C ALA A 393 -11.33 2.41 -21.26
N GLU A 394 -11.08 2.00 -22.48
CA GLU A 394 -12.02 2.16 -23.62
C GLU A 394 -13.25 1.24 -23.49
N VAL A 395 -13.06 0.01 -22.96
CA VAL A 395 -14.19 -0.94 -22.77
C VAL A 395 -15.11 -0.48 -21.62
N ILE A 396 -14.57 0.16 -20.58
CA ILE A 396 -15.36 0.62 -19.41
C ILE A 396 -16.16 1.90 -19.72
N GLN A 397 -15.73 2.70 -20.71
CA GLN A 397 -16.45 3.90 -21.14
C GLN A 397 -17.71 3.55 -21.95
#